data_da7f85225fd836f44a741e745652f157
#
_entry.id   da7f85225fd836f44a741e745652f157
#
_cell.length_a   1.000
_cell.length_b   1.000
_cell.length_c   1.000
_cell.angle_alpha   90.00
_cell.angle_beta   90.00
_cell.angle_gamma   90.00
#
_symmetry.space_group_name_H-M   'P 1'
#
loop_
_entity.id
_entity.type
_entity.pdbx_description
1 polymer ?
#
loop_
_entity_poly.entity_id
_entity_poly.type
_entity_poly.pdbx_seq_one_letter_code
_entity_poly.pdbx_strand_id
1 'polypeptide(L)'
;MAKQNLTVELRRLLKNAEIVETPLPLTPEIRLYLLRHDYRQEDLTDEERCVLMDEPPFWAFCWSSGQVLARWLRDFGEGLAGKRVLDFGSGSGIAAIAAALSGAREVIALDTDPLSRRAIEANAELNSVTVTPAANLDSLRGDFDILLAADVLYDRNNLQLLDIFIERSKLVVVADSRVKELPAPYAKIGCGMAITCPDLDEPEEFRHVAIFTAERIRESHSL
;
A
#
# COMPACT_ATOMS: atom_id res chain seq x y z
N MET A 1 -2.80 -15.67 -16.97
CA MET A 1 -1.38 -15.41 -17.29
C MET A 1 -0.71 -14.60 -16.17
N ALA A 2 -1.23 -13.47 -15.73
CA ALA A 2 -0.60 -12.62 -14.70
C ALA A 2 -0.31 -13.38 -13.38
N LYS A 3 -1.30 -14.06 -12.80
CA LYS A 3 -1.13 -14.89 -11.60
C LYS A 3 0.02 -15.91 -11.72
N GLN A 4 0.11 -16.60 -12.86
CA GLN A 4 1.17 -17.61 -13.09
C GLN A 4 2.55 -16.98 -13.15
N ASN A 5 2.67 -15.81 -13.78
CA ASN A 5 3.93 -15.06 -13.84
C ASN A 5 4.38 -14.64 -12.44
N LEU A 6 3.48 -14.11 -11.62
CA LEU A 6 3.77 -13.75 -10.23
C LEU A 6 4.20 -14.96 -9.40
N THR A 7 3.52 -16.11 -9.57
CA THR A 7 3.92 -17.38 -8.92
C THR A 7 5.32 -17.81 -9.33
N VAL A 8 5.67 -17.72 -10.61
CA VAL A 8 7.02 -18.08 -11.11
C VAL A 8 8.09 -17.18 -10.49
N GLU A 9 7.84 -15.87 -10.44
CA GLU A 9 8.79 -14.93 -9.83
C GLU A 9 8.94 -15.19 -8.32
N LEU A 10 7.83 -15.39 -7.60
CA LEU A 10 7.87 -15.69 -6.17
C LEU A 10 8.61 -16.98 -5.85
N ARG A 11 8.49 -18.01 -6.72
CA ARG A 11 9.20 -19.29 -6.56
C ARG A 11 10.72 -19.21 -6.69
N ARG A 12 11.25 -18.11 -7.18
CA ARG A 12 12.69 -17.86 -7.17
C ARG A 12 13.20 -17.55 -5.77
N LEU A 13 12.33 -16.98 -4.92
CA LEU A 13 12.60 -16.66 -3.53
C LEU A 13 12.14 -17.79 -2.61
N LEU A 14 10.97 -18.36 -2.89
CA LEU A 14 10.24 -19.32 -2.06
C LEU A 14 9.80 -20.52 -2.92
N LYS A 15 10.52 -21.62 -2.88
CA LYS A 15 10.38 -22.76 -3.82
C LYS A 15 8.96 -23.33 -3.96
N ASN A 16 8.21 -23.37 -2.85
CA ASN A 16 6.86 -23.94 -2.79
C ASN A 16 5.75 -22.89 -2.78
N ALA A 17 6.10 -21.61 -2.99
CA ALA A 17 5.13 -20.54 -2.98
C ALA A 17 4.12 -20.64 -4.14
N GLU A 18 2.90 -20.24 -3.87
CA GLU A 18 1.84 -20.11 -4.85
C GLU A 18 1.08 -18.80 -4.61
N ILE A 19 0.85 -18.06 -5.68
CA ILE A 19 -0.01 -16.90 -5.67
C ILE A 19 -1.44 -17.34 -5.93
N VAL A 20 -2.37 -16.89 -5.08
CA VAL A 20 -3.80 -17.16 -5.21
C VAL A 20 -4.61 -15.87 -5.21
N GLU A 21 -5.78 -15.90 -5.82
CA GLU A 21 -6.76 -14.84 -5.74
C GLU A 21 -7.39 -14.85 -4.34
N THR A 22 -7.28 -13.75 -3.63
CA THR A 22 -7.69 -13.63 -2.22
C THR A 22 -8.61 -12.43 -2.05
N PRO A 23 -9.87 -12.62 -1.62
CA PRO A 23 -10.74 -11.53 -1.18
C PRO A 23 -10.25 -10.99 0.15
N LEU A 24 -10.34 -9.68 0.36
CA LEU A 24 -9.81 -9.04 1.56
C LEU A 24 -10.85 -8.97 2.69
N PRO A 25 -10.46 -9.20 3.94
CA PRO A 25 -11.42 -9.23 5.07
C PRO A 25 -12.17 -7.91 5.29
N LEU A 26 -11.50 -6.77 5.18
CA LEU A 26 -12.12 -5.45 5.41
C LEU A 26 -12.82 -4.86 4.18
N THR A 27 -12.45 -5.30 2.98
CA THR A 27 -12.99 -4.85 1.70
C THR A 27 -13.22 -6.04 0.78
N PRO A 28 -14.23 -6.90 1.04
CA PRO A 28 -14.42 -8.17 0.32
C PRO A 28 -14.67 -8.02 -1.19
N GLU A 29 -15.06 -6.83 -1.62
CA GLU A 29 -15.19 -6.47 -3.03
C GLU A 29 -13.83 -6.31 -3.73
N ILE A 30 -12.73 -6.14 -2.98
CA ILE A 30 -11.38 -6.06 -3.52
C ILE A 30 -10.71 -7.43 -3.40
N ARG A 31 -10.16 -7.91 -4.50
CA ARG A 31 -9.42 -9.18 -4.56
C ARG A 31 -8.00 -8.92 -5.02
N LEU A 32 -7.06 -9.58 -4.39
CA LEU A 32 -5.64 -9.46 -4.73
C LEU A 32 -5.04 -10.83 -5.03
N TYR A 33 -4.03 -10.86 -5.86
CA TYR A 33 -3.12 -11.97 -6.03
C TYR A 33 -2.08 -11.93 -4.90
N LEU A 34 -2.25 -12.77 -3.90
CA LEU A 34 -1.40 -12.85 -2.71
C LEU A 34 -0.81 -14.25 -2.55
N LEU A 35 0.19 -14.37 -1.70
CA LEU A 35 0.73 -15.65 -1.27
C LEU A 35 -0.40 -16.49 -0.65
N ARG A 36 -0.40 -17.78 -0.95
CA ARG A 36 -1.41 -18.73 -0.43
C ARG A 36 -1.33 -18.80 1.10
N HIS A 37 -2.49 -18.80 1.76
CA HIS A 37 -2.64 -18.69 3.22
C HIS A 37 -2.08 -19.86 4.03
N ASP A 38 -1.89 -21.03 3.41
CA ASP A 38 -1.31 -22.21 4.05
C ASP A 38 0.21 -22.31 3.89
N TYR A 39 0.85 -21.25 3.37
CA TYR A 39 2.30 -21.16 3.31
C TYR A 39 2.85 -20.87 4.71
N ARG A 40 3.52 -21.87 5.30
CA ARG A 40 3.97 -21.80 6.69
C ARG A 40 5.41 -21.31 6.78
N GLN A 41 5.65 -20.31 7.62
CA GLN A 41 7.02 -19.82 7.87
C GLN A 41 7.93 -20.87 8.48
N GLU A 42 7.36 -21.85 9.20
CA GLU A 42 8.06 -22.98 9.77
C GLU A 42 8.71 -23.89 8.72
N ASP A 43 8.11 -23.96 7.53
CA ASP A 43 8.56 -24.80 6.42
C ASP A 43 9.67 -24.15 5.59
N LEU A 44 10.05 -22.89 5.91
CA LEU A 44 11.15 -22.18 5.24
C LEU A 44 12.50 -22.82 5.55
N THR A 45 13.29 -23.06 4.51
CA THR A 45 14.70 -23.39 4.65
C THR A 45 15.50 -22.20 5.17
N ASP A 46 16.68 -22.43 5.72
CA ASP A 46 17.55 -21.34 6.18
C ASP A 46 17.97 -20.42 5.02
N GLU A 47 18.14 -20.97 3.80
CA GLU A 47 18.41 -20.20 2.59
C GLU A 47 17.24 -19.26 2.25
N GLU A 48 16.00 -19.76 2.27
CA GLU A 48 14.80 -18.97 2.03
C GLU A 48 14.61 -17.88 3.07
N ARG A 49 14.93 -18.16 4.35
CA ARG A 49 14.90 -17.14 5.41
C ARG A 49 15.89 -16.01 5.15
N CYS A 50 17.13 -16.33 4.76
CA CYS A 50 18.12 -15.33 4.41
C CYS A 50 17.67 -14.45 3.23
N VAL A 51 17.16 -15.08 2.16
CA VAL A 51 16.66 -14.35 0.98
C VAL A 51 15.50 -13.43 1.36
N LEU A 52 14.57 -13.89 2.19
CA LEU A 52 13.43 -13.07 2.64
C LEU A 52 13.87 -11.90 3.55
N MET A 53 14.98 -12.02 4.24
CA MET A 53 15.54 -10.91 5.03
C MET A 53 16.17 -9.83 4.14
N ASP A 54 16.76 -10.23 3.01
CA ASP A 54 17.44 -9.31 2.09
C ASP A 54 16.47 -8.71 1.07
N GLU A 55 15.52 -9.50 0.55
CA GLU A 55 14.58 -9.11 -0.50
C GLU A 55 13.15 -9.59 -0.17
N PRO A 56 12.49 -9.04 0.84
CA PRO A 56 11.14 -9.47 1.21
C PRO A 56 10.13 -9.12 0.11
N PRO A 57 9.32 -10.10 -0.35
CA PRO A 57 8.33 -9.88 -1.39
C PRO A 57 7.09 -9.17 -0.83
N PHE A 58 7.22 -7.89 -0.42
CA PHE A 58 6.16 -7.11 0.21
C PHE A 58 4.86 -7.10 -0.59
N TRP A 59 4.96 -7.18 -1.92
CA TRP A 59 3.83 -7.22 -2.85
C TRP A 59 2.97 -8.48 -2.77
N ALA A 60 3.53 -9.57 -2.22
CA ALA A 60 2.83 -10.85 -2.09
C ALA A 60 1.88 -10.89 -0.88
N PHE A 61 1.81 -9.81 -0.12
CA PHE A 61 1.00 -9.65 1.08
C PHE A 61 0.11 -8.42 0.97
N CYS A 62 -1.02 -8.44 1.69
CA CYS A 62 -1.80 -7.25 1.98
C CYS A 62 -1.65 -6.90 3.45
N TRP A 63 -0.80 -5.94 3.74
CA TRP A 63 -0.45 -5.50 5.09
C TRP A 63 -1.63 -4.87 5.81
N SER A 64 -1.63 -4.92 7.13
CA SER A 64 -2.73 -4.42 7.97
C SER A 64 -3.08 -2.95 7.68
N SER A 65 -2.07 -2.08 7.52
CA SER A 65 -2.29 -0.67 7.23
C SER A 65 -2.90 -0.43 5.85
N GLY A 66 -2.50 -1.23 4.85
CA GLY A 66 -3.11 -1.18 3.51
C GLY A 66 -4.59 -1.53 3.55
N GLN A 67 -4.99 -2.57 4.31
CA GLN A 67 -6.39 -2.95 4.45
C GLN A 67 -7.22 -1.88 5.16
N VAL A 68 -6.71 -1.33 6.28
CA VAL A 68 -7.39 -0.26 7.03
C VAL A 68 -7.52 0.99 6.18
N LEU A 69 -6.47 1.38 5.43
CA LEU A 69 -6.50 2.51 4.53
C LEU A 69 -7.51 2.30 3.40
N ALA A 70 -7.53 1.12 2.78
CA ALA A 70 -8.50 0.80 1.73
C ALA A 70 -9.94 0.89 2.25
N ARG A 71 -10.21 0.37 3.44
CA ARG A 71 -11.53 0.50 4.08
C ARG A 71 -11.90 1.95 4.32
N TRP A 72 -10.96 2.75 4.88
CA TRP A 72 -11.18 4.17 5.10
C TRP A 72 -11.49 4.92 3.80
N LEU A 73 -10.76 4.63 2.70
CA LEU A 73 -11.00 5.22 1.38
C LEU A 73 -12.39 4.88 0.85
N ARG A 74 -12.86 3.65 1.06
CA ARG A 74 -14.23 3.23 0.68
C ARG A 74 -15.30 3.97 1.50
N ASP A 75 -15.03 4.23 2.77
CA ASP A 75 -15.93 4.95 3.66
C ASP A 75 -15.83 6.49 3.48
N PHE A 76 -14.71 7.03 2.95
CA PHE A 76 -14.51 8.45 2.65
C PHE A 76 -15.48 8.97 1.56
N GLY A 77 -16.11 8.06 0.82
CA GLY A 77 -17.17 8.36 -0.13
C GLY A 77 -16.73 9.18 -1.33
N GLU A 78 -17.50 10.20 -1.68
CA GLU A 78 -17.28 11.02 -2.88
C GLU A 78 -16.03 11.93 -2.81
N GLY A 79 -15.31 11.95 -1.69
CA GLY A 79 -14.11 12.76 -1.49
C GLY A 79 -12.98 12.46 -2.48
N LEU A 80 -12.98 11.25 -3.08
CA LEU A 80 -12.01 10.83 -4.10
C LEU A 80 -12.46 11.10 -5.53
N ALA A 81 -13.74 11.39 -5.75
CA ALA A 81 -14.28 11.58 -7.09
C ALA A 81 -13.56 12.71 -7.84
N GLY A 82 -13.06 12.39 -9.03
CA GLY A 82 -12.34 13.34 -9.89
C GLY A 82 -10.93 13.72 -9.40
N LYS A 83 -10.42 13.14 -8.34
CA LYS A 83 -9.10 13.44 -7.78
C LYS A 83 -7.97 12.72 -8.52
N ARG A 84 -6.79 13.33 -8.49
CA ARG A 84 -5.52 12.73 -8.88
C ARG A 84 -4.82 12.20 -7.63
N VAL A 85 -4.62 10.89 -7.56
CA VAL A 85 -4.14 10.20 -6.36
C VAL A 85 -2.79 9.56 -6.63
N LEU A 86 -1.86 9.67 -5.68
CA LEU A 86 -0.62 8.92 -5.61
C LEU A 86 -0.69 7.96 -4.44
N ASP A 87 -0.45 6.68 -4.68
CA ASP A 87 -0.21 5.66 -3.66
C ASP A 87 1.30 5.40 -3.60
N PHE A 88 1.94 5.78 -2.50
CA PHE A 88 3.39 5.72 -2.32
C PHE A 88 3.79 4.45 -1.54
N GLY A 89 4.71 3.66 -2.08
CA GLY A 89 5.07 2.35 -1.52
C GLY A 89 3.92 1.36 -1.66
N SER A 90 3.34 1.29 -2.85
CA SER A 90 2.03 0.68 -3.11
C SER A 90 1.98 -0.85 -2.88
N GLY A 91 3.12 -1.55 -2.94
CA GLY A 91 3.24 -2.99 -2.69
C GLY A 91 2.27 -3.83 -3.53
N SER A 92 1.24 -4.37 -2.91
CA SER A 92 0.18 -5.14 -3.59
C SER A 92 -0.81 -4.29 -4.39
N GLY A 93 -0.78 -2.95 -4.24
CA GLY A 93 -1.68 -2.03 -4.93
C GLY A 93 -3.02 -1.79 -4.24
N ILE A 94 -3.21 -2.25 -3.02
CA ILE A 94 -4.52 -2.22 -2.34
C ILE A 94 -5.09 -0.80 -2.21
N ALA A 95 -4.29 0.17 -1.77
CA ALA A 95 -4.76 1.54 -1.56
C ALA A 95 -5.05 2.24 -2.90
N ALA A 96 -4.21 2.00 -3.92
CA ALA A 96 -4.45 2.48 -5.28
C ALA A 96 -5.75 1.93 -5.87
N ILE A 97 -6.00 0.61 -5.73
CA ILE A 97 -7.23 -0.04 -6.21
C ILE A 97 -8.44 0.53 -5.48
N ALA A 98 -8.38 0.66 -4.15
CA ALA A 98 -9.46 1.26 -3.37
C ALA A 98 -9.76 2.71 -3.80
N ALA A 99 -8.73 3.52 -4.07
CA ALA A 99 -8.89 4.87 -4.57
C ALA A 99 -9.57 4.91 -5.96
N ALA A 100 -9.17 4.02 -6.87
CA ALA A 100 -9.77 3.90 -8.20
C ALA A 100 -11.24 3.49 -8.12
N LEU A 101 -11.59 2.49 -7.30
CA LEU A 101 -12.96 2.04 -7.04
C LEU A 101 -13.82 3.12 -6.36
N SER A 102 -13.20 4.07 -5.67
CA SER A 102 -13.87 5.23 -5.06
C SER A 102 -13.99 6.44 -5.98
N GLY A 103 -13.71 6.27 -7.29
CA GLY A 103 -13.96 7.27 -8.32
C GLY A 103 -12.83 8.28 -8.54
N ALA A 104 -11.61 8.00 -8.09
CA ALA A 104 -10.46 8.81 -8.45
C ALA A 104 -10.30 8.88 -9.99
N ARG A 105 -10.01 10.07 -10.53
CA ARG A 105 -9.84 10.27 -11.97
C ARG A 105 -8.55 9.66 -12.51
N GLU A 106 -7.51 9.75 -11.74
CA GLU A 106 -6.18 9.26 -12.08
C GLU A 106 -5.55 8.70 -10.81
N VAL A 107 -5.07 7.46 -10.88
CA VAL A 107 -4.37 6.81 -9.77
C VAL A 107 -3.00 6.34 -10.26
N ILE A 108 -1.97 6.82 -9.60
CA ILE A 108 -0.59 6.38 -9.80
C ILE A 108 -0.18 5.58 -8.56
N ALA A 109 0.33 4.37 -8.78
CA ALA A 109 0.86 3.51 -7.74
C ALA A 109 2.38 3.44 -7.87
N LEU A 110 3.08 4.06 -6.93
CA LEU A 110 4.53 4.15 -6.94
C LEU A 110 5.13 3.06 -6.07
N ASP A 111 6.03 2.28 -6.68
CA ASP A 111 6.85 1.32 -5.95
C ASP A 111 8.19 1.13 -6.66
N THR A 112 9.27 1.09 -5.90
CA THR A 112 10.63 0.91 -6.45
C THR A 112 10.89 -0.52 -6.91
N ASP A 113 10.21 -1.52 -6.31
CA ASP A 113 10.33 -2.92 -6.69
C ASP A 113 9.63 -3.20 -8.02
N PRO A 114 10.33 -3.74 -9.04
CA PRO A 114 9.72 -4.14 -10.31
C PRO A 114 8.63 -5.21 -10.16
N LEU A 115 8.74 -6.10 -9.17
CA LEU A 115 7.74 -7.14 -8.93
C LEU A 115 6.48 -6.57 -8.29
N SER A 116 6.61 -5.61 -7.37
CA SER A 116 5.48 -4.84 -6.85
C SER A 116 4.70 -4.17 -7.99
N ARG A 117 5.38 -3.52 -8.93
CA ARG A 117 4.71 -2.89 -10.09
C ARG A 117 3.94 -3.88 -10.97
N ARG A 118 4.47 -5.08 -11.18
CA ARG A 118 3.75 -6.17 -11.90
C ARG A 118 2.56 -6.69 -11.10
N ALA A 119 2.69 -6.78 -9.78
CA ALA A 119 1.59 -7.16 -8.89
C ALA A 119 0.48 -6.11 -8.91
N ILE A 120 0.82 -4.82 -8.87
CA ILE A 120 -0.12 -3.70 -9.00
C ILE A 120 -0.92 -3.81 -10.31
N GLU A 121 -0.25 -4.00 -11.46
CA GLU A 121 -0.91 -4.17 -12.76
C GLU A 121 -1.88 -5.37 -12.75
N ALA A 122 -1.41 -6.52 -12.27
CA ALA A 122 -2.21 -7.73 -12.22
C ALA A 122 -3.43 -7.59 -11.28
N ASN A 123 -3.24 -6.93 -10.14
CA ASN A 123 -4.30 -6.71 -9.16
C ASN A 123 -5.31 -5.63 -9.63
N ALA A 124 -4.85 -4.60 -10.33
CA ALA A 124 -5.73 -3.60 -10.95
C ALA A 124 -6.60 -4.26 -12.04
N GLU A 125 -6.02 -5.09 -12.91
CA GLU A 125 -6.75 -5.88 -13.91
C GLU A 125 -7.80 -6.79 -13.25
N LEU A 126 -7.42 -7.51 -12.19
CA LEU A 126 -8.31 -8.40 -11.44
C LEU A 126 -9.54 -7.68 -10.90
N ASN A 127 -9.40 -6.41 -10.49
CA ASN A 127 -10.48 -5.58 -9.96
C ASN A 127 -11.14 -4.68 -11.01
N SER A 128 -10.77 -4.83 -12.30
CA SER A 128 -11.32 -4.05 -13.43
C SER A 128 -11.17 -2.53 -13.25
N VAL A 129 -10.06 -2.10 -12.66
CA VAL A 129 -9.72 -0.68 -12.49
C VAL A 129 -8.45 -0.31 -13.24
N THR A 130 -8.28 0.99 -13.50
CA THR A 130 -7.07 1.53 -14.11
C THR A 130 -6.20 2.16 -13.04
N VAL A 131 -4.99 1.63 -12.88
CA VAL A 131 -3.93 2.15 -12.02
C VAL A 131 -2.65 2.20 -12.84
N THR A 132 -1.90 3.28 -12.76
CA THR A 132 -0.64 3.45 -13.48
C THR A 132 0.54 3.19 -12.54
N PRO A 133 1.30 2.10 -12.70
CA PRO A 133 2.49 1.88 -11.90
C PRO A 133 3.60 2.87 -12.24
N ALA A 134 4.36 3.30 -11.23
CA ALA A 134 5.51 4.16 -11.36
C ALA A 134 6.68 3.68 -10.51
N ALA A 135 7.91 3.93 -10.94
CA ALA A 135 9.12 3.49 -10.24
C ALA A 135 9.78 4.60 -9.43
N ASN A 136 9.55 5.86 -9.79
CA ASN A 136 10.29 6.99 -9.25
C ASN A 136 9.39 8.21 -9.14
N LEU A 137 9.39 8.85 -7.97
CA LEU A 137 8.61 10.05 -7.68
C LEU A 137 9.07 11.25 -8.53
N ASP A 138 10.38 11.37 -8.80
CA ASP A 138 10.94 12.49 -9.56
C ASP A 138 10.52 12.49 -11.03
N SER A 139 10.14 11.33 -11.56
CA SER A 139 9.58 11.21 -12.91
C SER A 139 8.15 11.72 -13.05
N LEU A 140 7.44 11.86 -11.92
CA LEU A 140 6.03 12.25 -11.89
C LEU A 140 5.90 13.78 -11.90
N ARG A 141 5.11 14.30 -12.84
CA ARG A 141 4.88 15.73 -13.04
C ARG A 141 3.62 16.21 -12.33
N GLY A 142 3.69 17.45 -11.85
CA GLY A 142 2.57 18.14 -11.19
C GLY A 142 2.24 17.58 -9.81
N ASP A 143 1.37 18.31 -9.12
CA ASP A 143 0.93 17.96 -7.78
C ASP A 143 -0.21 16.94 -7.82
N PHE A 144 -0.35 16.21 -6.72
CA PHE A 144 -1.47 15.32 -6.47
C PHE A 144 -2.53 16.00 -5.61
N ASP A 145 -3.79 15.61 -5.80
CA ASP A 145 -4.85 16.03 -4.88
C ASP A 145 -4.73 15.30 -3.56
N ILE A 146 -4.40 14.00 -3.62
CA ILE A 146 -4.24 13.13 -2.45
C ILE A 146 -3.01 12.25 -2.63
N LEU A 147 -2.20 12.15 -1.59
CA LEU A 147 -1.11 11.17 -1.47
C LEU A 147 -1.47 10.20 -0.35
N LEU A 148 -1.40 8.91 -0.66
CA LEU A 148 -1.64 7.79 0.23
C LEU A 148 -0.32 7.11 0.56
N ALA A 149 -0.13 6.67 1.79
CA ALA A 149 1.01 5.86 2.21
C ALA A 149 0.58 4.88 3.31
N ALA A 150 0.87 3.59 3.12
CA ALA A 150 0.54 2.55 4.08
C ALA A 150 1.78 1.72 4.43
N ASP A 151 2.10 1.61 5.72
CA ASP A 151 3.27 0.89 6.26
C ASP A 151 4.61 1.27 5.59
N VAL A 152 4.80 2.55 5.24
CA VAL A 152 6.05 3.03 4.61
C VAL A 152 7.05 3.60 5.62
N LEU A 153 6.62 3.81 6.88
CA LEU A 153 7.43 4.44 7.92
C LEU A 153 8.11 3.43 8.86
N TYR A 154 8.14 2.15 8.48
CA TYR A 154 8.79 1.09 9.26
C TYR A 154 10.31 1.31 9.45
N ASP A 155 10.96 2.02 8.52
CA ASP A 155 12.31 2.55 8.68
C ASP A 155 12.25 4.02 9.12
N ARG A 156 12.94 4.35 10.22
CA ARG A 156 13.02 5.74 10.73
C ARG A 156 13.60 6.73 9.74
N ASN A 157 14.45 6.27 8.82
CA ASN A 157 14.98 7.11 7.75
C ASN A 157 13.87 7.59 6.81
N ASN A 158 12.75 6.88 6.74
CA ASN A 158 11.60 7.26 5.92
C ASN A 158 10.77 8.41 6.52
N LEU A 159 11.02 8.83 7.76
CA LEU A 159 10.32 9.98 8.35
C LEU A 159 10.56 11.28 7.55
N GLN A 160 11.69 11.42 6.88
CA GLN A 160 11.95 12.54 5.96
C GLN A 160 10.99 12.59 4.75
N LEU A 161 10.33 11.47 4.41
CA LEU A 161 9.34 11.43 3.33
C LEU A 161 8.09 12.24 3.68
N LEU A 162 7.80 12.45 4.97
CA LEU A 162 6.63 13.20 5.41
C LEU A 162 6.60 14.63 4.86
N ASP A 163 7.74 15.31 4.81
CA ASP A 163 7.86 16.65 4.22
C ASP A 163 7.64 16.61 2.71
N ILE A 164 8.25 15.63 2.04
CA ILE A 164 8.10 15.42 0.60
C ILE A 164 6.62 15.15 0.24
N PHE A 165 5.90 14.39 1.07
CA PHE A 165 4.48 14.10 0.84
C PHE A 165 3.62 15.36 0.83
N ILE A 166 3.88 16.27 1.80
CA ILE A 166 3.17 17.57 1.89
C ILE A 166 3.52 18.46 0.69
N GLU A 167 4.78 18.46 0.25
CA GLU A 167 5.20 19.25 -0.92
C GLU A 167 4.55 18.76 -2.22
N ARG A 168 4.29 17.46 -2.34
CA ARG A 168 3.81 16.82 -3.56
C ARG A 168 2.28 16.68 -3.64
N SER A 169 1.55 16.95 -2.56
CA SER A 169 0.10 16.76 -2.55
C SER A 169 -0.62 17.85 -1.75
N LYS A 170 -1.93 18.00 -1.98
CA LYS A 170 -2.80 18.90 -1.22
C LYS A 170 -3.21 18.28 0.12
N LEU A 171 -3.49 16.98 0.10
CA LEU A 171 -3.85 16.16 1.26
C LEU A 171 -2.96 14.93 1.29
N VAL A 172 -2.37 14.63 2.43
CA VAL A 172 -1.65 13.40 2.72
C VAL A 172 -2.49 12.54 3.65
N VAL A 173 -2.58 11.25 3.38
CA VAL A 173 -3.18 10.25 4.26
C VAL A 173 -2.17 9.15 4.50
N VAL A 174 -1.75 8.98 5.75
CA VAL A 174 -0.82 7.94 6.18
C VAL A 174 -1.55 6.96 7.07
N ALA A 175 -1.46 5.68 6.77
CA ALA A 175 -1.89 4.59 7.65
C ALA A 175 -0.66 3.80 8.08
N ASP A 176 -0.47 3.62 9.38
CA ASP A 176 0.71 2.93 9.88
C ASP A 176 0.41 2.09 11.13
N SER A 177 0.91 0.86 11.14
CA SER A 177 0.74 -0.08 12.24
C SER A 177 1.80 0.08 13.34
N ARG A 178 2.97 0.62 13.00
CA ARG A 178 4.14 0.73 13.87
C ARG A 178 4.30 2.12 14.47
N VAL A 179 3.88 3.17 13.75
CA VAL A 179 3.95 4.56 14.18
C VAL A 179 2.64 4.97 14.85
N LYS A 180 2.70 5.38 16.09
CA LYS A 180 1.52 5.77 16.90
C LYS A 180 1.27 7.28 16.93
N GLU A 181 2.31 8.08 16.64
CA GLU A 181 2.28 9.53 16.58
C GLU A 181 3.18 10.03 15.45
N LEU A 182 2.77 11.09 14.77
CA LEU A 182 3.54 11.78 13.75
C LEU A 182 3.75 13.25 14.16
N PRO A 183 4.85 13.89 13.70
CA PRO A 183 5.07 15.31 13.96
C PRO A 183 4.02 16.19 13.27
N ALA A 184 3.81 17.39 13.78
CA ALA A 184 3.01 18.38 13.06
C ALA A 184 3.58 18.62 11.64
N PRO A 185 2.72 18.87 10.64
CA PRO A 185 1.29 19.13 10.73
C PRO A 185 0.39 17.87 10.66
N TYR A 186 0.94 16.66 10.78
CA TYR A 186 0.16 15.43 10.75
C TYR A 186 -0.73 15.30 11.98
N ALA A 187 -2.02 15.12 11.77
CA ALA A 187 -3.00 14.89 12.82
C ALA A 187 -3.57 13.48 12.71
N LYS A 188 -3.63 12.77 13.83
CA LYS A 188 -4.33 11.49 13.91
C LYS A 188 -5.83 11.70 13.81
N ILE A 189 -6.46 11.09 12.80
CA ILE A 189 -7.90 11.23 12.54
C ILE A 189 -8.70 9.98 12.85
N GLY A 190 -8.03 8.85 13.05
CA GLY A 190 -8.72 7.58 13.32
C GLY A 190 -7.75 6.43 13.57
N CYS A 191 -8.35 5.28 13.77
CA CYS A 191 -7.63 4.01 13.87
C CYS A 191 -8.52 2.87 13.37
N GLY A 192 -7.89 1.76 13.04
CA GLY A 192 -8.56 0.52 12.65
C GLY A 192 -7.77 -0.69 13.07
N MET A 193 -8.35 -1.86 12.86
CA MET A 193 -7.69 -3.15 13.10
C MET A 193 -7.76 -4.01 11.85
N ALA A 194 -6.65 -4.63 11.49
CA ALA A 194 -6.58 -5.66 10.46
C ALA A 194 -5.45 -6.65 10.78
N ILE A 195 -5.55 -7.82 10.19
CA ILE A 195 -4.49 -8.83 10.18
C ILE A 195 -3.91 -8.84 8.77
N THR A 196 -2.60 -8.88 8.65
CA THR A 196 -1.91 -9.03 7.35
C THR A 196 -2.47 -10.27 6.62
N CYS A 197 -2.67 -10.18 5.32
CA CYS A 197 -3.23 -11.25 4.51
C CYS A 197 -2.20 -11.74 3.47
N PRO A 198 -1.81 -13.04 3.49
CA PRO A 198 -2.12 -14.04 4.51
C PRO A 198 -1.55 -13.67 5.89
N ASP A 199 -2.13 -14.26 6.95
CA ASP A 199 -1.69 -14.02 8.32
C ASP A 199 -0.23 -14.49 8.50
N LEU A 200 0.60 -13.60 9.02
CA LEU A 200 2.02 -13.85 9.28
C LEU A 200 2.31 -14.08 10.77
N ASP A 201 1.27 -14.29 11.59
CA ASP A 201 1.38 -14.38 13.05
C ASP A 201 2.10 -13.17 13.67
N GLU A 202 1.91 -11.98 13.08
CA GLU A 202 2.48 -10.76 13.60
C GLU A 202 1.96 -10.44 15.00
N PRO A 203 2.80 -9.82 15.87
CA PRO A 203 2.37 -9.34 17.17
C PRO A 203 1.09 -8.50 17.09
N GLU A 204 0.21 -8.66 18.09
CA GLU A 204 -1.09 -7.97 18.12
C GLU A 204 -0.98 -6.45 17.98
N GLU A 205 0.12 -5.86 18.45
CA GLU A 205 0.38 -4.42 18.34
C GLU A 205 0.45 -3.92 16.89
N PHE A 206 0.86 -4.76 15.92
CA PHE A 206 0.90 -4.43 14.49
C PHE A 206 -0.43 -4.61 13.78
N ARG A 207 -1.45 -5.15 14.47
CA ARG A 207 -2.82 -5.22 13.97
C ARG A 207 -3.57 -3.90 14.17
N HIS A 208 -3.08 -3.03 15.07
CA HIS A 208 -3.65 -1.72 15.37
C HIS A 208 -3.01 -0.64 14.50
N VAL A 209 -3.78 -0.13 13.56
CA VAL A 209 -3.35 0.87 12.58
C VAL A 209 -3.86 2.24 12.96
N ALA A 210 -2.98 3.23 13.00
CA ALA A 210 -3.35 4.63 13.13
C ALA A 210 -3.48 5.28 11.75
N ILE A 211 -4.45 6.18 11.58
CA ILE A 211 -4.63 6.97 10.35
C ILE A 211 -4.34 8.43 10.68
N PHE A 212 -3.46 9.03 9.90
CA PHE A 212 -3.05 10.42 10.01
C PHE A 212 -3.34 11.17 8.72
N THR A 213 -3.64 12.47 8.84
CA THR A 213 -3.73 13.36 7.69
C THR A 213 -2.91 14.62 7.91
N ALA A 214 -2.42 15.18 6.81
CA ALA A 214 -1.84 16.51 6.77
C ALA A 214 -2.30 17.22 5.49
N GLU A 215 -2.63 18.50 5.60
CA GLU A 215 -2.96 19.35 4.45
C GLU A 215 -1.81 20.31 4.19
N ARG A 216 -1.49 20.53 2.91
CA ARG A 216 -0.55 21.57 2.53
C ARG A 216 -1.14 22.94 2.78
N ILE A 217 -0.58 23.67 3.74
CA ILE A 217 -0.92 25.07 3.99
C ILE A 217 -0.47 25.88 2.78
N ARG A 218 -1.39 26.45 2.01
CA ARG A 218 -1.05 27.47 1.02
C ARG A 218 -0.69 28.75 1.78
N GLU A 219 0.55 29.20 1.69
CA GLU A 219 0.85 30.58 2.06
C GLU A 219 0.00 31.47 1.17
N SER A 220 -0.96 32.18 1.78
CA SER A 220 -1.68 33.24 1.10
C SER A 220 -0.64 34.34 0.80
N HIS A 221 -0.19 34.40 -0.43
CA HIS A 221 0.53 35.57 -0.92
C HIS A 221 -0.47 36.72 -0.88
N SER A 222 -0.43 37.48 0.21
CA SER A 222 -1.06 38.79 0.29
C SER A 222 -0.35 39.67 -0.76
N LEU A 223 -1.07 40.01 -1.82
CA LEU A 223 -0.71 41.04 -2.77
C LEU A 223 -0.81 42.42 -2.12
#